data_f8b39d147122186ceaffdfce803e7dee
#
_entry.id   f8b39d147122186ceaffdfce803e7dee
#
_cell.length_a   1.000
_cell.length_b   1.000
_cell.length_c   1.000
_cell.angle_alpha   90.00
_cell.angle_beta   90.00
_cell.angle_gamma   90.00
#
_symmetry.space_group_name_H-M   'P 1'
#
loop_
_entity.id
_entity.type
_entity.pdbx_description
1 polymer ?
#
loop_
_entity_poly.entity_id
_entity_poly.type
_entity_poly.pdbx_seq_one_letter_code
_entity_poly.pdbx_strand_id
1 'polypeptide(L)'
;KKMINKIYKIIHNKYSTLFKFIFFLRHLVGIFFISAALFLFIPNIIEFKEKDEILKNYLLESYGLKINKYENIKYRSLPVPNLEIQNINAGIGPDSLKINIINLNIYPKLINIYNYKNFEANKIILNKNKILLTDSEIKIFFNYIYKLKNRLKFKNLNLKIYRKDSSLIDLKKINFSNYGYKKNIVKGEIFEKKFKILINDNYNSINFKLLKT
;
A
#
# COMPACT_ATOMS: atom_id res chain seq x y z
N LYS A 1 58.03 5.64 6.01
CA LYS A 1 57.20 6.91 5.95
C LYS A 1 57.53 7.79 4.76
N LYS A 2 58.80 8.12 4.49
CA LYS A 2 59.18 9.00 3.33
C LYS A 2 58.74 8.46 1.96
N MET A 3 58.86 7.14 1.75
CA MET A 3 58.52 6.50 0.45
C MET A 3 56.99 6.54 0.18
N ILE A 4 56.17 6.27 1.20
CA ILE A 4 54.71 6.33 1.09
C ILE A 4 54.24 7.72 0.75
N ASN A 5 54.79 8.77 1.39
CA ASN A 5 54.48 10.17 1.11
C ASN A 5 54.87 10.59 -0.30
N LYS A 6 55.95 10.02 -0.84
CA LYS A 6 56.39 10.32 -2.23
C LYS A 6 55.44 9.69 -3.24
N ILE A 7 55.01 8.45 -3.01
CA ILE A 7 54.04 7.75 -3.86
C ILE A 7 52.68 8.47 -3.80
N TYR A 8 52.21 8.85 -2.62
CA TYR A 8 50.97 9.61 -2.44
C TYR A 8 51.01 10.94 -3.22
N LYS A 9 52.11 11.68 -3.14
CA LYS A 9 52.27 12.95 -3.84
C LYS A 9 52.24 12.79 -5.36
N ILE A 10 52.88 11.73 -5.92
CA ILE A 10 52.87 11.43 -7.35
C ILE A 10 51.47 11.06 -7.82
N ILE A 11 50.76 10.19 -7.08
CA ILE A 11 49.41 9.79 -7.41
C ILE A 11 48.46 11.00 -7.32
N HIS A 12 48.56 11.79 -6.25
CA HIS A 12 47.69 12.95 -6.05
C HIS A 12 47.89 14.00 -7.15
N ASN A 13 49.14 14.30 -7.56
CA ASN A 13 49.41 15.25 -8.64
C ASN A 13 48.93 14.71 -9.98
N LYS A 14 49.15 13.44 -10.31
CA LYS A 14 48.72 12.83 -11.56
C LYS A 14 47.22 12.78 -11.74
N TYR A 15 46.49 12.57 -10.64
CA TYR A 15 45.03 12.40 -10.65
C TYR A 15 44.28 13.53 -9.91
N SER A 16 44.94 14.71 -9.75
CA SER A 16 44.32 15.81 -8.98
C SER A 16 42.98 16.27 -9.52
N THR A 17 42.83 16.32 -10.85
CA THR A 17 41.56 16.66 -11.51
C THR A 17 40.47 15.64 -11.20
N LEU A 18 40.82 14.34 -11.22
CA LEU A 18 39.89 13.27 -10.90
C LEU A 18 39.44 13.31 -9.41
N PHE A 19 40.37 13.59 -8.50
CA PHE A 19 40.06 13.75 -7.08
C PHE A 19 39.16 14.99 -6.83
N LYS A 20 39.42 16.10 -7.52
CA LYS A 20 38.57 17.30 -7.46
C LYS A 20 37.16 17.00 -7.99
N PHE A 21 37.06 16.25 -9.09
CA PHE A 21 35.78 15.83 -9.66
C PHE A 21 35.00 14.89 -8.69
N ILE A 22 35.66 13.89 -8.09
CA ILE A 22 35.03 13.00 -7.09
C ILE A 22 34.56 13.80 -5.87
N PHE A 23 35.37 14.77 -5.41
CA PHE A 23 35.00 15.61 -4.29
C PHE A 23 33.78 16.49 -4.61
N PHE A 24 33.74 17.07 -5.80
CA PHE A 24 32.59 17.84 -6.30
C PHE A 24 31.34 16.94 -6.40
N LEU A 25 31.49 15.74 -7.00
CA LEU A 25 30.40 14.78 -7.13
C LEU A 25 29.81 14.39 -5.78
N ARG A 26 30.66 14.18 -4.76
CA ARG A 26 30.22 13.89 -3.39
C ARG A 26 29.33 15.01 -2.82
N HIS A 27 29.67 16.27 -3.04
CA HIS A 27 28.87 17.41 -2.58
C HIS A 27 27.54 17.50 -3.34
N LEU A 28 27.56 17.27 -4.65
CA LEU A 28 26.37 17.26 -5.48
C LEU A 28 25.38 16.16 -5.06
N VAL A 29 25.91 14.95 -4.77
CA VAL A 29 25.11 13.83 -4.23
C VAL A 29 24.55 14.20 -2.85
N GLY A 30 25.32 14.83 -1.98
CA GLY A 30 24.85 15.32 -0.67
C GLY A 30 23.71 16.32 -0.80
N ILE A 31 23.83 17.31 -1.64
CA ILE A 31 22.80 18.31 -1.92
C ILE A 31 21.54 17.64 -2.46
N PHE A 32 21.69 16.69 -3.40
CA PHE A 32 20.57 15.94 -3.95
C PHE A 32 19.79 15.20 -2.87
N PHE A 33 20.46 14.46 -1.96
CA PHE A 33 19.79 13.75 -0.88
C PHE A 33 19.11 14.67 0.13
N ILE A 34 19.75 15.80 0.47
CA ILE A 34 19.14 16.81 1.35
C ILE A 34 17.88 17.39 0.70
N SER A 35 17.96 17.77 -0.57
CA SER A 35 16.83 18.33 -1.31
C SER A 35 15.69 17.31 -1.44
N ALA A 36 16.00 16.04 -1.73
CA ALA A 36 15.02 14.97 -1.80
C ALA A 36 14.37 14.71 -0.43
N ALA A 37 15.14 14.74 0.65
CA ALA A 37 14.61 14.60 2.00
C ALA A 37 13.67 15.77 2.34
N LEU A 38 14.08 17.01 2.11
CA LEU A 38 13.23 18.19 2.31
C LEU A 38 11.95 18.08 1.51
N PHE A 39 12.04 17.75 0.21
CA PHE A 39 10.88 17.55 -0.64
C PHE A 39 9.90 16.53 -0.05
N LEU A 40 10.35 15.41 0.47
CA LEU A 40 9.47 14.40 1.07
C LEU A 40 8.91 14.80 2.44
N PHE A 41 9.57 15.71 3.18
CA PHE A 41 9.12 16.14 4.51
C PHE A 41 8.12 17.29 4.50
N ILE A 42 8.12 18.14 3.46
CA ILE A 42 7.22 19.29 3.34
C ILE A 42 5.73 18.93 3.59
N PRO A 43 5.17 17.83 3.03
CA PRO A 43 3.76 17.50 3.26
C PRO A 43 3.39 17.18 4.72
N ASN A 44 4.36 16.92 5.59
CA ASN A 44 4.11 16.78 7.04
C ASN A 44 3.83 18.12 7.73
N ILE A 45 4.34 19.22 7.15
CA ILE A 45 4.29 20.55 7.76
C ILE A 45 3.10 21.33 7.21
N ILE A 46 2.78 21.12 5.93
CA ILE A 46 1.69 21.84 5.26
C ILE A 46 0.40 21.03 5.39
N GLU A 47 -0.57 21.56 6.13
CA GLU A 47 -1.93 21.06 6.13
C GLU A 47 -2.68 21.59 4.91
N PHE A 48 -3.12 20.68 4.04
CA PHE A 48 -3.98 21.04 2.92
C PHE A 48 -5.44 21.04 3.39
N LYS A 49 -6.08 22.20 3.28
CA LYS A 49 -7.54 22.30 3.41
C LYS A 49 -8.20 21.35 2.40
N GLU A 50 -9.32 20.76 2.74
CA GLU A 50 -10.08 19.85 1.86
C GLU A 50 -9.41 18.45 1.61
N LYS A 51 -8.24 18.19 2.19
CA LYS A 51 -7.55 16.88 2.04
C LYS A 51 -8.47 15.68 2.31
N ASP A 52 -9.28 15.79 3.33
CA ASP A 52 -10.17 14.73 3.78
C ASP A 52 -11.26 14.42 2.76
N GLU A 53 -11.87 15.46 2.21
CA GLU A 53 -12.93 15.32 1.21
C GLU A 53 -12.38 14.75 -0.09
N ILE A 54 -11.26 15.28 -0.57
CA ILE A 54 -10.59 14.81 -1.78
C ILE A 54 -10.21 13.32 -1.65
N LEU A 55 -9.65 12.90 -0.51
CA LEU A 55 -9.30 11.50 -0.28
C LEU A 55 -10.52 10.58 -0.20
N LYS A 56 -11.61 11.01 0.44
CA LYS A 56 -12.87 10.25 0.49
C LYS A 56 -13.47 10.08 -0.91
N ASN A 57 -13.54 11.16 -1.69
CA ASN A 57 -14.05 11.12 -3.06
C ASN A 57 -13.17 10.22 -3.95
N TYR A 58 -11.85 10.37 -3.86
CA TYR A 58 -10.93 9.50 -4.57
C TYR A 58 -11.10 8.01 -4.22
N LEU A 59 -11.23 7.68 -2.94
CA LEU A 59 -11.43 6.29 -2.50
C LEU A 59 -12.78 5.74 -2.97
N LEU A 60 -13.80 6.57 -2.98
CA LEU A 60 -15.12 6.19 -3.49
C LEU A 60 -15.08 5.94 -5.00
N GLU A 61 -14.58 6.88 -5.79
CA GLU A 61 -14.57 6.81 -7.26
C GLU A 61 -13.61 5.74 -7.78
N SER A 62 -12.39 5.69 -7.23
CA SER A 62 -11.32 4.82 -7.73
C SER A 62 -11.37 3.40 -7.17
N TYR A 63 -11.91 3.22 -5.98
CA TYR A 63 -11.91 1.93 -5.27
C TYR A 63 -13.30 1.48 -4.80
N GLY A 64 -14.35 2.27 -5.00
CA GLY A 64 -15.68 1.96 -4.48
C GLY A 64 -15.72 1.85 -2.94
N LEU A 65 -14.80 2.53 -2.25
CA LEU A 65 -14.71 2.57 -0.79
C LEU A 65 -15.36 3.84 -0.26
N LYS A 66 -16.58 3.73 0.26
CA LYS A 66 -17.29 4.84 0.91
C LYS A 66 -16.85 4.94 2.36
N ILE A 67 -16.03 5.91 2.69
CA ILE A 67 -15.56 6.15 4.06
C ILE A 67 -16.67 6.83 4.87
N ASN A 68 -17.18 6.13 5.91
CA ASN A 68 -18.23 6.67 6.78
C ASN A 68 -17.61 7.40 7.99
N LYS A 69 -16.61 6.79 8.62
CA LYS A 69 -15.92 7.30 9.81
C LYS A 69 -14.47 6.85 9.82
N TYR A 70 -13.58 7.69 10.32
CA TYR A 70 -12.17 7.37 10.60
C TYR A 70 -11.70 8.21 11.79
N GLU A 71 -10.58 7.84 12.39
CA GLU A 71 -10.01 8.59 13.52
C GLU A 71 -8.99 9.63 13.08
N ASN A 72 -8.07 9.26 12.18
CA ASN A 72 -6.92 10.10 11.88
C ASN A 72 -6.38 9.84 10.46
N ILE A 73 -5.89 10.91 9.84
CA ILE A 73 -5.11 10.85 8.59
C ILE A 73 -3.72 11.42 8.85
N LYS A 74 -2.70 10.59 8.66
CA LYS A 74 -1.29 10.98 8.81
C LYS A 74 -0.53 10.76 7.51
N TYR A 75 0.29 11.73 7.13
CA TYR A 75 1.28 11.51 6.09
C TYR A 75 2.55 10.92 6.70
N ARG A 76 3.11 9.91 6.06
CA ARG A 76 4.41 9.32 6.39
C ARG A 76 5.34 9.48 5.19
N SER A 77 6.46 10.19 5.36
CA SER A 77 7.44 10.42 4.29
C SER A 77 8.32 9.21 4.03
N LEU A 78 8.73 8.48 5.07
CA LEU A 78 9.69 7.36 4.97
C LEU A 78 9.07 6.05 5.48
N PRO A 79 9.56 4.87 5.02
CA PRO A 79 10.54 4.66 3.94
C PRO A 79 9.98 4.90 2.53
N VAL A 80 8.68 4.93 2.37
CA VAL A 80 7.97 5.24 1.12
C VAL A 80 6.82 6.17 1.46
N PRO A 81 6.71 7.33 0.79
CA PRO A 81 5.63 8.29 1.04
C PRO A 81 4.26 7.63 0.97
N ASN A 82 3.47 7.79 2.02
CA ASN A 82 2.10 7.30 2.06
C ASN A 82 1.22 8.09 3.02
N LEU A 83 -0.09 8.06 2.76
CA LEU A 83 -1.12 8.55 3.67
C LEU A 83 -1.66 7.36 4.44
N GLU A 84 -1.60 7.40 5.74
CA GLU A 84 -2.17 6.39 6.64
C GLU A 84 -3.45 6.92 7.25
N ILE A 85 -4.55 6.19 7.05
CA ILE A 85 -5.84 6.45 7.66
C ILE A 85 -6.11 5.33 8.67
N GLN A 86 -6.49 5.70 9.89
CA GLN A 86 -6.65 4.74 10.99
C GLN A 86 -8.11 4.58 11.41
N ASN A 87 -8.45 3.38 11.86
CA ASN A 87 -9.74 2.97 12.44
C ASN A 87 -10.94 3.40 11.60
N ILE A 88 -10.98 2.88 10.37
CA ILE A 88 -11.95 3.25 9.36
C ILE A 88 -13.16 2.32 9.41
N ASN A 89 -14.34 2.91 9.42
CA ASN A 89 -15.59 2.23 9.08
C ASN A 89 -15.98 2.67 7.67
N ALA A 90 -16.10 1.73 6.76
CA ALA A 90 -16.39 2.00 5.36
C ALA A 90 -17.42 1.02 4.78
N GLY A 91 -18.01 1.42 3.66
CA GLY A 91 -18.79 0.56 2.77
C GLY A 91 -18.00 0.19 1.52
N ILE A 92 -18.22 -1.01 1.01
CA ILE A 92 -17.61 -1.50 -0.24
C ILE A 92 -18.69 -1.67 -1.30
N GLY A 93 -18.43 -1.11 -2.49
CA GLY A 93 -19.29 -1.27 -3.64
C GLY A 93 -20.65 -0.56 -3.54
N PRO A 94 -21.55 -0.76 -4.52
CA PRO A 94 -22.84 -0.09 -4.56
C PRO A 94 -23.75 -0.48 -3.39
N ASP A 95 -23.66 -1.73 -2.92
CA ASP A 95 -24.49 -2.26 -1.84
C ASP A 95 -23.91 -1.97 -0.44
N SER A 96 -22.84 -1.17 -0.37
CA SER A 96 -22.21 -0.68 0.87
C SER A 96 -21.93 -1.78 1.91
N LEU A 97 -21.34 -2.91 1.47
CA LEU A 97 -20.88 -3.97 2.38
C LEU A 97 -19.97 -3.38 3.46
N LYS A 98 -20.34 -3.59 4.71
CA LYS A 98 -19.62 -3.00 5.84
C LYS A 98 -18.23 -3.63 6.02
N ILE A 99 -17.20 -2.78 6.05
CA ILE A 99 -15.83 -3.18 6.36
C ILE A 99 -15.23 -2.30 7.46
N ASN A 100 -14.57 -2.94 8.41
CA ASN A 100 -13.76 -2.26 9.41
C ASN A 100 -12.28 -2.45 9.07
N ILE A 101 -11.55 -1.36 8.95
CA ILE A 101 -10.14 -1.33 8.55
C ILE A 101 -9.36 -0.64 9.67
N ILE A 102 -8.38 -1.33 10.26
CA ILE A 102 -7.53 -0.69 11.27
C ILE A 102 -6.57 0.30 10.61
N ASN A 103 -5.91 -0.10 9.52
CA ASN A 103 -4.99 0.78 8.81
C ASN A 103 -5.20 0.69 7.30
N LEU A 104 -5.46 1.81 6.67
CA LEU A 104 -5.44 2.00 5.23
C LEU A 104 -4.23 2.85 4.85
N ASN A 105 -3.33 2.29 4.04
CA ASN A 105 -2.18 3.01 3.51
C ASN A 105 -2.42 3.33 2.03
N ILE A 106 -2.45 4.60 1.69
CA ILE A 106 -2.57 5.12 0.33
C ILE A 106 -1.18 5.56 -0.12
N TYR A 107 -0.68 4.99 -1.20
CA TYR A 107 0.62 5.33 -1.78
C TYR A 107 0.41 6.25 -2.98
N PRO A 108 0.49 7.58 -2.80
CA PRO A 108 0.25 8.53 -3.89
C PRO A 108 1.30 8.42 -4.99
N LYS A 109 0.99 8.87 -6.18
CA LYS A 109 2.01 9.23 -7.16
C LYS A 109 2.80 10.40 -6.61
N LEU A 110 4.15 10.40 -6.73
CA LEU A 110 5.01 11.41 -6.09
C LEU A 110 4.65 12.84 -6.47
N ILE A 111 4.26 13.09 -7.71
CA ILE A 111 3.85 14.41 -8.18
C ILE A 111 2.56 14.88 -7.49
N ASN A 112 1.66 13.97 -7.13
CA ASN A 112 0.36 14.25 -6.55
C ASN A 112 0.40 14.46 -5.03
N ILE A 113 1.57 14.35 -4.41
CA ILE A 113 1.76 14.67 -2.98
C ILE A 113 1.48 16.15 -2.70
N TYR A 114 1.71 17.02 -3.70
CA TYR A 114 1.52 18.47 -3.62
C TYR A 114 0.27 18.97 -4.34
N ASN A 115 -0.35 18.15 -5.17
CA ASN A 115 -1.53 18.52 -5.96
C ASN A 115 -2.70 17.60 -5.62
N TYR A 116 -3.41 17.94 -4.54
CA TYR A 116 -4.58 17.17 -4.11
C TYR A 116 -5.76 17.26 -5.08
N LYS A 117 -5.91 18.33 -5.87
CA LYS A 117 -7.02 18.48 -6.83
C LYS A 117 -7.06 17.34 -7.87
N ASN A 118 -5.88 16.85 -8.27
CA ASN A 118 -5.73 15.73 -9.21
C ASN A 118 -5.09 14.53 -8.48
N PHE A 119 -5.59 14.23 -7.29
CA PHE A 119 -5.00 13.18 -6.45
C PHE A 119 -5.13 11.80 -7.10
N GLU A 120 -4.02 11.12 -7.23
CA GLU A 120 -3.95 9.73 -7.70
C GLU A 120 -2.99 8.92 -6.84
N ALA A 121 -3.32 7.66 -6.63
CA ALA A 121 -2.46 6.73 -5.93
C ALA A 121 -1.97 5.60 -6.84
N ASN A 122 -0.73 5.17 -6.61
CA ASN A 122 -0.18 3.99 -7.26
C ASN A 122 -0.83 2.70 -6.77
N LYS A 123 -1.23 2.65 -5.51
CA LYS A 123 -1.86 1.51 -4.85
C LYS A 123 -2.42 1.89 -3.50
N ILE A 124 -3.36 1.07 -3.01
CA ILE A 124 -3.78 1.09 -1.61
C ILE A 124 -3.55 -0.25 -0.94
N ILE A 125 -3.28 -0.22 0.36
CA ILE A 125 -3.11 -1.43 1.19
C ILE A 125 -4.02 -1.30 2.40
N LEU A 126 -4.97 -2.22 2.53
CA LEU A 126 -5.83 -2.36 3.68
C LEU A 126 -5.21 -3.39 4.63
N ASN A 127 -4.94 -3.02 5.87
CA ASN A 127 -4.28 -3.86 6.85
C ASN A 127 -5.15 -4.09 8.09
N LYS A 128 -5.19 -5.34 8.58
CA LYS A 128 -6.00 -5.77 9.73
C LYS A 128 -7.48 -5.43 9.54
N ASN A 129 -8.09 -5.97 8.50
CA ASN A 129 -9.47 -5.68 8.12
C ASN A 129 -10.41 -6.76 8.67
N LYS A 130 -11.66 -6.39 8.91
CA LYS A 130 -12.72 -7.32 9.28
C LYS A 130 -13.94 -7.08 8.39
N ILE A 131 -14.40 -8.12 7.73
CA ILE A 131 -15.60 -8.11 6.89
C ILE A 131 -16.53 -9.20 7.41
N LEU A 132 -17.78 -8.82 7.59
CA LEU A 132 -18.86 -9.74 7.94
C LEU A 132 -19.77 -9.82 6.72
N LEU A 133 -19.96 -11.01 6.17
CA LEU A 133 -20.81 -11.25 5.01
C LEU A 133 -21.91 -12.25 5.35
N THR A 134 -23.09 -12.00 4.82
CA THR A 134 -24.11 -13.03 4.65
C THR A 134 -23.76 -13.87 3.43
N ASP A 135 -24.38 -15.04 3.29
CA ASP A 135 -24.19 -15.90 2.12
C ASP A 135 -24.57 -15.22 0.79
N SER A 136 -25.57 -14.34 0.79
CA SER A 136 -25.95 -13.54 -0.37
C SER A 136 -24.90 -12.45 -0.74
N GLU A 137 -24.21 -11.90 0.25
CA GLU A 137 -23.21 -10.83 0.05
C GLU A 137 -21.87 -11.35 -0.46
N ILE A 138 -21.61 -12.65 -0.36
CA ILE A 138 -20.37 -13.27 -0.86
C ILE A 138 -20.17 -12.96 -2.33
N LYS A 139 -21.21 -13.14 -3.16
CA LYS A 139 -21.14 -12.88 -4.60
C LYS A 139 -20.85 -11.41 -4.89
N ILE A 140 -21.45 -10.51 -4.12
CA ILE A 140 -21.25 -9.06 -4.26
C ILE A 140 -19.79 -8.71 -3.96
N PHE A 141 -19.23 -9.23 -2.85
CA PHE A 141 -17.85 -9.00 -2.47
C PHE A 141 -16.85 -9.52 -3.52
N PHE A 142 -17.02 -10.73 -4.02
CA PHE A 142 -16.14 -11.27 -5.05
C PHE A 142 -16.26 -10.51 -6.37
N ASN A 143 -17.46 -10.10 -6.77
CA ASN A 143 -17.65 -9.27 -7.96
C ASN A 143 -16.97 -7.89 -7.82
N TYR A 144 -17.02 -7.30 -6.64
CA TYR A 144 -16.28 -6.07 -6.36
C TYR A 144 -14.78 -6.27 -6.58
N ILE A 145 -14.19 -7.28 -5.94
CA ILE A 145 -12.76 -7.59 -6.08
C ILE A 145 -12.37 -7.86 -7.53
N TYR A 146 -13.20 -8.59 -8.26
CA TYR A 146 -12.98 -8.93 -9.66
C TYR A 146 -13.00 -7.72 -10.60
N LYS A 147 -13.96 -6.81 -10.40
CA LYS A 147 -14.11 -5.62 -11.24
C LYS A 147 -13.10 -4.52 -10.94
N LEU A 148 -12.39 -4.61 -9.82
CA LEU A 148 -11.48 -3.56 -9.38
C LEU A 148 -10.23 -3.50 -10.25
N LYS A 149 -10.08 -2.43 -11.03
CA LYS A 149 -8.93 -2.19 -11.92
C LYS A 149 -7.73 -1.60 -11.17
N ASN A 150 -7.99 -0.78 -10.15
CA ASN A 150 -6.95 -0.12 -9.38
C ASN A 150 -6.23 -1.08 -8.43
N ARG A 151 -4.94 -0.82 -8.17
CA ARG A 151 -4.09 -1.71 -7.37
C ARG A 151 -4.48 -1.71 -5.90
N LEU A 152 -5.03 -2.82 -5.46
CA LEU A 152 -5.48 -3.04 -4.08
C LEU A 152 -4.82 -4.28 -3.48
N LYS A 153 -4.47 -4.18 -2.20
CA LYS A 153 -3.96 -5.30 -1.41
C LYS A 153 -4.67 -5.37 -0.06
N PHE A 154 -5.18 -6.53 0.28
CA PHE A 154 -5.57 -6.87 1.65
C PHE A 154 -4.43 -7.57 2.37
N LYS A 155 -4.14 -7.13 3.59
CA LYS A 155 -3.25 -7.80 4.53
C LYS A 155 -4.02 -8.12 5.82
N ASN A 156 -3.90 -9.35 6.30
CA ASN A 156 -4.53 -9.79 7.54
C ASN A 156 -6.05 -9.50 7.56
N LEU A 157 -6.74 -9.81 6.46
CA LEU A 157 -8.20 -9.72 6.41
C LEU A 157 -8.80 -10.92 7.16
N ASN A 158 -9.72 -10.65 8.09
CA ASN A 158 -10.59 -11.64 8.70
C ASN A 158 -11.98 -11.52 8.05
N LEU A 159 -12.44 -12.58 7.43
CA LEU A 159 -13.72 -12.65 6.74
C LEU A 159 -14.57 -13.71 7.40
N LYS A 160 -15.73 -13.32 7.93
CA LYS A 160 -16.70 -14.21 8.52
C LYS A 160 -17.96 -14.25 7.68
N ILE A 161 -18.42 -15.43 7.39
CA ILE A 161 -19.64 -15.70 6.63
C ILE A 161 -20.72 -16.24 7.57
N TYR A 162 -21.89 -15.64 7.52
CA TYR A 162 -23.04 -15.96 8.36
C TYR A 162 -24.23 -16.40 7.52
N ARG A 163 -25.02 -17.31 8.10
CA ARG A 163 -26.36 -17.62 7.63
C ARG A 163 -27.28 -17.68 8.85
N LYS A 164 -28.31 -16.82 8.86
CA LYS A 164 -29.29 -16.76 9.95
C LYS A 164 -28.60 -16.84 11.33
N ASP A 165 -27.83 -15.87 11.69
CA ASP A 165 -27.13 -15.73 12.98
C ASP A 165 -26.09 -16.81 13.35
N SER A 166 -25.93 -17.85 12.53
CA SER A 166 -24.87 -18.84 12.71
C SER A 166 -23.65 -18.54 11.84
N SER A 167 -22.45 -18.61 12.42
CA SER A 167 -21.19 -18.48 11.65
C SER A 167 -20.95 -19.78 10.88
N LEU A 168 -20.96 -19.69 9.54
CA LEU A 168 -20.67 -20.83 8.66
C LEU A 168 -19.17 -21.03 8.49
N ILE A 169 -18.44 -19.96 8.18
CA ILE A 169 -17.03 -19.99 7.83
C ILE A 169 -16.33 -18.78 8.44
N ASP A 170 -15.19 -19.03 9.08
CA ASP A 170 -14.28 -17.99 9.58
C ASP A 170 -12.92 -18.14 8.90
N LEU A 171 -12.64 -17.24 7.96
CA LEU A 171 -11.37 -17.16 7.26
C LEU A 171 -10.50 -16.10 7.92
N LYS A 172 -9.33 -16.49 8.40
CA LYS A 172 -8.41 -15.61 9.15
C LYS A 172 -7.14 -15.31 8.36
N LYS A 173 -6.53 -14.17 8.68
CA LYS A 173 -5.23 -13.75 8.15
C LYS A 173 -5.15 -13.81 6.62
N ILE A 174 -6.25 -13.51 5.94
CA ILE A 174 -6.29 -13.53 4.48
C ILE A 174 -5.38 -12.44 3.94
N ASN A 175 -4.54 -12.83 2.99
CA ASN A 175 -3.71 -11.92 2.20
C ASN A 175 -4.06 -12.09 0.73
N PHE A 176 -4.39 -11.00 0.08
CA PHE A 176 -4.75 -10.94 -1.33
C PHE A 176 -4.16 -9.70 -1.99
N SER A 177 -3.82 -9.80 -3.27
CA SER A 177 -3.41 -8.66 -4.10
C SER A 177 -3.88 -8.88 -5.54
N ASN A 178 -4.45 -7.83 -6.16
CA ASN A 178 -4.81 -7.85 -7.57
C ASN A 178 -3.68 -7.34 -8.48
N TYR A 179 -2.47 -7.12 -7.95
CA TYR A 179 -1.32 -6.63 -8.70
C TYR A 179 -0.01 -7.30 -8.25
N GLY A 180 1.02 -7.12 -9.09
CA GLY A 180 2.36 -7.64 -8.84
C GLY A 180 2.46 -9.16 -9.12
N TYR A 181 3.62 -9.73 -8.86
CA TYR A 181 3.90 -11.13 -9.18
C TYR A 181 3.07 -12.15 -8.34
N LYS A 182 2.49 -11.71 -7.23
CA LYS A 182 1.56 -12.48 -6.39
C LYS A 182 0.10 -12.13 -6.64
N LYS A 183 -0.20 -11.50 -7.77
CA LYS A 183 -1.58 -11.20 -8.14
C LYS A 183 -2.42 -12.49 -8.18
N ASN A 184 -3.69 -12.36 -7.84
CA ASN A 184 -4.65 -13.46 -7.88
C ASN A 184 -4.31 -14.67 -6.99
N ILE A 185 -3.42 -14.48 -6.01
CA ILE A 185 -3.13 -15.49 -4.99
C ILE A 185 -3.78 -15.06 -3.68
N VAL A 186 -4.70 -15.88 -3.17
CA VAL A 186 -5.27 -15.72 -1.83
C VAL A 186 -4.58 -16.72 -0.91
N LYS A 187 -4.10 -16.24 0.24
CA LYS A 187 -3.55 -17.09 1.31
C LYS A 187 -4.22 -16.72 2.61
N GLY A 188 -4.48 -17.69 3.45
CA GLY A 188 -5.11 -17.46 4.75
C GLY A 188 -5.15 -18.71 5.59
N GLU A 189 -5.99 -18.69 6.61
CA GLU A 189 -6.24 -19.78 7.53
C GLU A 189 -7.75 -20.08 7.59
N ILE A 190 -8.11 -21.35 7.54
CA ILE A 190 -9.48 -21.87 7.73
C ILE A 190 -9.39 -23.11 8.65
N PHE A 191 -10.19 -23.16 9.71
CA PHE A 191 -10.15 -24.28 10.69
C PHE A 191 -8.70 -24.57 11.15
N GLU A 192 -7.94 -23.50 11.47
CA GLU A 192 -6.54 -23.56 11.92
C GLU A 192 -5.54 -24.11 10.88
N LYS A 193 -5.99 -24.47 9.69
CA LYS A 193 -5.15 -24.94 8.60
C LYS A 193 -4.89 -23.82 7.61
N LYS A 194 -3.65 -23.72 7.15
CA LYS A 194 -3.28 -22.77 6.10
C LYS A 194 -3.85 -23.21 4.76
N PHE A 195 -4.36 -22.24 3.99
CA PHE A 195 -4.80 -22.49 2.61
C PHE A 195 -4.16 -21.55 1.63
N LYS A 196 -4.16 -21.97 0.36
CA LYS A 196 -3.77 -21.17 -0.79
C LYS A 196 -4.77 -21.38 -1.90
N ILE A 197 -5.29 -20.28 -2.43
CA ILE A 197 -6.15 -20.26 -3.62
C ILE A 197 -5.36 -19.58 -4.74
N LEU A 198 -5.31 -20.21 -5.90
CA LEU A 198 -4.80 -19.65 -7.15
C LEU A 198 -6.00 -19.38 -8.05
N ILE A 199 -6.19 -18.13 -8.41
CA ILE A 199 -7.22 -17.69 -9.33
C ILE A 199 -6.53 -17.49 -10.68
N ASN A 200 -7.00 -18.14 -11.75
CA ASN A 200 -6.44 -17.94 -13.08
C ASN A 200 -6.70 -16.51 -13.56
N ASP A 201 -5.82 -15.96 -14.39
CA ASP A 201 -5.93 -14.58 -14.91
C ASP A 201 -7.25 -14.31 -15.64
N ASN A 202 -7.84 -15.31 -16.27
CA ASN A 202 -9.15 -15.23 -16.91
C ASN A 202 -10.31 -15.56 -15.98
N TYR A 203 -10.03 -15.81 -14.68
CA TYR A 203 -11.01 -16.20 -13.64
C TYR A 203 -11.88 -17.43 -13.98
N ASN A 204 -11.48 -18.22 -14.97
CA ASN A 204 -12.22 -19.41 -15.41
C ASN A 204 -11.92 -20.65 -14.57
N SER A 205 -10.88 -20.61 -13.74
CA SER A 205 -10.53 -21.72 -12.86
C SER A 205 -9.98 -21.22 -11.51
N ILE A 206 -10.33 -21.93 -10.45
CA ILE A 206 -9.89 -21.69 -9.08
C ILE A 206 -9.27 -22.97 -8.55
N ASN A 207 -7.97 -22.92 -8.21
CA ASN A 207 -7.27 -24.03 -7.59
C ASN A 207 -7.13 -23.76 -6.09
N PHE A 208 -7.80 -24.58 -5.27
CA PHE A 208 -7.73 -24.54 -3.84
C PHE A 208 -6.77 -25.62 -3.30
N LYS A 209 -5.86 -25.25 -2.41
CA LYS A 209 -4.94 -26.16 -1.74
C LYS A 209 -4.93 -25.90 -0.23
N LEU A 210 -5.18 -26.92 0.57
CA LEU A 210 -4.83 -26.92 1.99
C LEU A 210 -3.33 -27.26 2.10
N LEU A 211 -2.62 -26.45 2.86
CA LEU A 211 -1.18 -26.67 3.09
C LEU A 211 -1.03 -27.54 4.33
N LYS A 212 -0.22 -28.60 4.20
CA LYS A 212 0.18 -29.38 5.37
C LYS A 212 0.95 -28.47 6.36
N THR A 213 0.58 -28.54 7.59
CA THR A 213 1.33 -27.94 8.72
C THR A 213 2.62 -28.69 8.92
#